data_e9383c936822aaff94ae0bad7e611784
#
_entry.id   e9383c936822aaff94ae0bad7e611784
#
_cell.length_a   1.000
_cell.length_b   1.000
_cell.length_c   1.000
_cell.angle_alpha   90.00
_cell.angle_beta   90.00
_cell.angle_gamma   90.00
#
_symmetry.space_group_name_H-M   'P 1'
#
loop_
_entity.id
_entity.type
_entity.pdbx_description
1 polymer ?
#
loop_
_entity_poly.entity_id
_entity_poly.type
_entity_poly.pdbx_seq_one_letter_code
_entity_poly.pdbx_strand_id
1 'polypeptide(L)'
;PKAIYADGSCQYLPYGVMVMEFLPGHSLDYKTELLSAAGCLADIHSVKMPEAHSLVRPEEPLKAILEECEAMVKTYMESDLGDEQKKRRIRSLLDQGWKAVKSLKSDIPYHCCINTELNSTNFLVNDRDDNEKEAYLVDWEKPLYGDPAQDLGHFLAPTTTFWKTDVILDEMEMRAFVEKYIEEVNGRFPVDDLWERTNTYMTVTCLRGITWCAMAWVEYQQPGRELVNESTW
;
A
#
# COMPACT_ATOMS: atom_id res chain seq x y z
N PRO A 1 2.78 17.50 4.32
CA PRO A 1 2.59 18.47 5.40
C PRO A 1 3.88 18.68 6.20
N LYS A 2 4.16 19.92 6.61
CA LYS A 2 5.31 20.23 7.45
C LYS A 2 5.03 19.78 8.88
N ALA A 3 5.92 18.98 9.47
CA ALA A 3 5.87 18.68 10.89
C ALA A 3 6.25 19.94 11.70
N ILE A 4 5.39 20.32 12.64
CA ILE A 4 5.56 21.51 13.51
C ILE A 4 6.07 21.08 14.87
N TYR A 5 5.53 20.01 15.42
CA TYR A 5 5.87 19.46 16.72
C TYR A 5 5.63 17.95 16.75
N ALA A 6 6.47 17.21 17.43
CA ALA A 6 6.27 15.79 17.71
C ALA A 6 6.76 15.45 19.11
N ASP A 7 5.95 14.71 19.85
CA ASP A 7 6.30 14.16 21.18
C ASP A 7 5.87 12.70 21.28
N GLY A 8 6.85 11.79 21.28
CA GLY A 8 6.65 10.36 21.48
C GLY A 8 6.96 9.91 22.90
N SER A 9 7.21 10.83 23.85
CA SER A 9 7.63 10.50 25.22
C SER A 9 6.53 9.83 26.06
N CYS A 10 5.27 10.02 25.68
CA CYS A 10 4.10 9.59 26.45
C CYS A 10 4.06 10.09 27.91
N GLN A 11 4.76 11.21 28.21
CA GLN A 11 4.85 11.74 29.58
C GLN A 11 3.59 12.46 30.03
N TYR A 12 2.90 13.12 29.10
CA TYR A 12 1.72 13.94 29.40
C TYR A 12 0.42 13.29 28.94
N LEU A 13 0.47 12.47 27.89
CA LEU A 13 -0.63 11.72 27.32
C LEU A 13 -0.21 10.26 27.15
N PRO A 14 -1.14 9.28 27.21
CA PRO A 14 -0.81 7.86 27.04
C PRO A 14 -0.50 7.45 25.59
N TYR A 15 -0.29 8.40 24.70
CA TYR A 15 0.04 8.21 23.28
C TYR A 15 0.96 9.32 22.79
N GLY A 16 1.66 9.07 21.69
CA GLY A 16 2.44 10.09 20.99
C GLY A 16 1.55 11.15 20.35
N VAL A 17 2.07 12.37 20.25
CA VAL A 17 1.37 13.52 19.66
C VAL A 17 2.22 14.11 18.56
N MET A 18 1.59 14.39 17.41
CA MET A 18 2.20 15.15 16.34
C MET A 18 1.28 16.30 15.93
N VAL A 19 1.86 17.48 15.78
CA VAL A 19 1.20 18.65 15.19
C VAL A 19 1.85 18.92 13.84
N MET A 20 1.06 18.97 12.81
CA MET A 20 1.52 19.20 11.44
C MET A 20 0.68 20.26 10.75
N GLU A 21 1.21 20.76 9.65
CA GLU A 21 0.49 21.66 8.76
C GLU A 21 -0.80 21.00 8.25
N PHE A 22 -1.88 21.77 8.23
CA PHE A 22 -3.11 21.36 7.56
C PHE A 22 -2.97 21.64 6.06
N LEU A 23 -3.12 20.60 5.26
CA LEU A 23 -3.17 20.69 3.81
C LEU A 23 -4.63 20.67 3.35
N PRO A 24 -5.11 21.68 2.64
CA PRO A 24 -6.42 21.65 1.98
C PRO A 24 -6.36 20.64 0.82
N GLY A 25 -7.51 20.06 0.48
CA GLY A 25 -7.62 19.14 -0.64
C GLY A 25 -8.77 18.15 -0.45
N HIS A 26 -8.96 17.31 -1.43
CA HIS A 26 -9.89 16.19 -1.41
C HIS A 26 -9.16 14.87 -1.64
N SER A 27 -9.80 13.75 -1.31
CA SER A 27 -9.24 12.43 -1.60
C SER A 27 -9.15 12.21 -3.11
N LEU A 28 -8.08 11.55 -3.55
CA LEU A 28 -7.82 11.28 -4.97
C LEU A 28 -8.97 10.49 -5.62
N ASP A 29 -9.42 10.94 -6.79
CA ASP A 29 -10.31 10.18 -7.66
C ASP A 29 -9.51 9.38 -8.70
N TYR A 30 -9.55 8.05 -8.60
CA TYR A 30 -8.85 7.16 -9.54
C TYR A 30 -9.24 7.37 -11.00
N LYS A 31 -10.46 7.83 -11.30
CA LYS A 31 -10.93 8.01 -12.68
C LYS A 31 -10.36 9.25 -13.35
N THR A 32 -10.10 10.29 -12.58
CA THR A 32 -9.74 11.63 -13.12
C THR A 32 -8.38 12.13 -12.67
N GLU A 33 -7.79 11.53 -11.62
CA GLU A 33 -6.60 12.06 -10.93
C GLU A 33 -5.50 11.01 -10.74
N LEU A 34 -5.67 9.80 -11.28
CA LEU A 34 -4.72 8.70 -11.12
C LEU A 34 -3.26 9.14 -11.39
N LEU A 35 -3.04 9.85 -12.48
CA LEU A 35 -1.70 10.26 -12.90
C LEU A 35 -1.05 11.34 -12.00
N SER A 36 -1.86 12.08 -11.23
CA SER A 36 -1.32 13.06 -10.26
C SER A 36 -0.58 12.38 -9.11
N ALA A 37 -1.02 11.18 -8.71
CA ALA A 37 -0.32 10.39 -7.70
C ALA A 37 1.06 9.90 -8.19
N ALA A 38 1.24 9.69 -9.48
CA ALA A 38 2.51 9.24 -10.04
C ALA A 38 3.66 10.24 -9.79
N GLY A 39 3.41 11.53 -10.03
CA GLY A 39 4.37 12.59 -9.74
C GLY A 39 4.69 12.70 -8.24
N CYS A 40 3.65 12.69 -7.40
CA CYS A 40 3.81 12.71 -5.94
C CYS A 40 4.69 11.55 -5.43
N LEU A 41 4.42 10.32 -5.89
CA LEU A 41 5.22 9.15 -5.50
C LEU A 41 6.65 9.20 -6.05
N ALA A 42 6.84 9.67 -7.29
CA ALA A 42 8.16 9.82 -7.88
C ALA A 42 9.03 10.81 -7.08
N ASP A 43 8.45 11.90 -6.61
CA ASP A 43 9.15 12.88 -5.77
C ASP A 43 9.50 12.31 -4.40
N ILE A 44 8.55 11.66 -3.73
CA ILE A 44 8.77 11.00 -2.44
C ILE A 44 9.86 9.94 -2.54
N HIS A 45 9.76 9.04 -3.51
CA HIS A 45 10.73 7.95 -3.70
C HIS A 45 12.12 8.45 -4.12
N SER A 46 12.23 9.68 -4.65
CA SER A 46 13.51 10.30 -5.00
C SER A 46 14.21 10.98 -3.83
N VAL A 47 13.56 11.10 -2.67
CA VAL A 47 14.18 11.70 -1.49
C VAL A 47 15.33 10.83 -1.02
N LYS A 48 16.54 11.42 -0.96
CA LYS A 48 17.71 10.74 -0.42
C LYS A 48 17.55 10.51 1.07
N MET A 49 17.55 9.25 1.45
CA MET A 49 17.52 8.88 2.87
C MET A 49 18.85 9.25 3.55
N PRO A 50 18.82 9.75 4.80
CA PRO A 50 20.02 9.88 5.61
C PRO A 50 20.71 8.52 5.77
N GLU A 51 22.06 8.51 5.93
CA GLU A 51 22.81 7.27 6.20
C GLU A 51 22.33 6.58 7.49
N ALA A 52 21.99 7.38 8.51
CA ALA A 52 21.39 6.88 9.75
C ALA A 52 19.88 7.16 9.75
N HIS A 53 19.09 6.12 9.60
CA HIS A 53 17.62 6.15 9.74
C HIS A 53 17.11 4.92 10.48
N SER A 54 15.89 5.01 11.02
CA SER A 54 15.24 3.95 11.80
C SER A 54 14.24 3.11 10.98
N LEU A 55 14.09 3.37 9.68
CA LEU A 55 13.17 2.59 8.84
C LEU A 55 13.63 1.14 8.75
N VAL A 56 12.68 0.22 8.93
CA VAL A 56 12.93 -1.21 8.75
C VAL A 56 13.13 -1.51 7.27
N ARG A 57 14.14 -2.30 6.96
CA ARG A 57 14.39 -2.84 5.63
C ARG A 57 14.19 -4.35 5.66
N PRO A 58 13.08 -4.88 5.12
CA PRO A 58 12.90 -6.32 4.98
C PRO A 58 13.95 -6.91 4.03
N GLU A 59 14.59 -8.01 4.40
CA GLU A 59 15.55 -8.71 3.53
C GLU A 59 14.82 -9.37 2.33
N GLU A 60 13.63 -9.94 2.59
CA GLU A 60 12.80 -10.62 1.60
C GLU A 60 11.36 -10.07 1.66
N PRO A 61 11.09 -8.86 1.12
CA PRO A 61 9.81 -8.17 1.32
C PRO A 61 8.60 -8.95 0.83
N LEU A 62 8.68 -9.62 -0.33
CA LEU A 62 7.57 -10.44 -0.85
C LEU A 62 7.27 -11.64 0.05
N LYS A 63 8.31 -12.27 0.60
CA LYS A 63 8.16 -13.36 1.56
C LYS A 63 7.51 -12.87 2.86
N ALA A 64 7.95 -11.72 3.38
CA ALA A 64 7.38 -11.12 4.58
C ALA A 64 5.86 -10.87 4.43
N ILE A 65 5.43 -10.35 3.26
CA ILE A 65 4.00 -10.16 2.97
C ILE A 65 3.26 -11.51 2.91
N LEU A 66 3.84 -12.55 2.31
CA LEU A 66 3.21 -13.88 2.26
C LEU A 66 3.13 -14.53 3.64
N GLU A 67 4.12 -14.34 4.50
CA GLU A 67 4.10 -14.80 5.91
C GLU A 67 2.99 -14.07 6.69
N GLU A 68 2.77 -12.78 6.46
CA GLU A 68 1.64 -12.04 7.00
C GLU A 68 0.30 -12.63 6.50
N CYS A 69 0.19 -12.94 5.21
CA CYS A 69 -0.99 -13.59 4.64
C CYS A 69 -1.31 -14.95 5.33
N GLU A 70 -0.28 -15.77 5.56
CA GLU A 70 -0.43 -17.05 6.26
C GLU A 70 -0.90 -16.87 7.72
N ALA A 71 -0.37 -15.86 8.41
CA ALA A 71 -0.79 -15.54 9.78
C ALA A 71 -2.25 -15.09 9.83
N MET A 72 -2.66 -14.19 8.95
CA MET A 72 -4.04 -13.69 8.89
C MET A 72 -5.04 -14.80 8.53
N VAL A 73 -4.75 -15.57 7.48
CA VAL A 73 -5.71 -16.56 6.97
C VAL A 73 -5.94 -17.70 7.95
N LYS A 74 -5.04 -17.94 8.87
CA LYS A 74 -5.15 -19.01 9.89
C LYS A 74 -6.47 -18.91 10.66
N THR A 75 -6.88 -17.69 11.05
CA THR A 75 -8.16 -17.43 11.72
C THR A 75 -9.35 -17.98 10.93
N TYR A 76 -9.36 -17.77 9.61
CA TYR A 76 -10.43 -18.26 8.75
C TYR A 76 -10.36 -19.77 8.53
N MET A 77 -9.16 -20.33 8.34
CA MET A 77 -8.95 -21.75 8.10
C MET A 77 -9.37 -22.62 9.31
N GLU A 78 -9.14 -22.12 10.52
CA GLU A 78 -9.46 -22.82 11.76
C GLU A 78 -10.90 -22.59 12.23
N SER A 79 -11.64 -21.65 11.63
CA SER A 79 -13.01 -21.31 12.00
C SER A 79 -14.04 -22.22 11.32
N ASP A 80 -15.08 -22.59 12.09
CA ASP A 80 -16.29 -23.27 11.57
C ASP A 80 -17.17 -22.34 10.71
N LEU A 81 -16.96 -21.03 10.77
CA LEU A 81 -17.64 -20.03 9.94
C LEU A 81 -17.10 -19.99 8.51
N GLY A 82 -15.93 -20.58 8.27
CA GLY A 82 -15.28 -20.58 6.96
C GLY A 82 -15.93 -21.56 5.99
N ASP A 83 -16.26 -21.10 4.78
CA ASP A 83 -16.72 -21.93 3.67
C ASP A 83 -15.58 -22.81 3.12
N GLU A 84 -15.79 -24.12 3.04
CA GLU A 84 -14.75 -25.09 2.65
C GLU A 84 -14.26 -24.91 1.20
N GLN A 85 -15.10 -24.43 0.30
CA GLN A 85 -14.68 -24.15 -1.09
C GLN A 85 -13.77 -22.91 -1.12
N LYS A 86 -14.12 -21.87 -0.36
CA LYS A 86 -13.31 -20.65 -0.22
C LYS A 86 -11.98 -20.96 0.46
N LYS A 87 -11.97 -21.75 1.54
CA LYS A 87 -10.72 -22.22 2.20
C LYS A 87 -9.77 -22.87 1.19
N ARG A 88 -10.28 -23.85 0.41
CA ARG A 88 -9.47 -24.51 -0.63
C ARG A 88 -8.96 -23.52 -1.69
N ARG A 89 -9.80 -22.56 -2.10
CA ARG A 89 -9.41 -21.55 -3.11
C ARG A 89 -8.30 -20.64 -2.59
N ILE A 90 -8.45 -20.13 -1.38
CA ILE A 90 -7.44 -19.25 -0.74
C ILE A 90 -6.12 -20.02 -0.57
N ARG A 91 -6.16 -21.27 -0.08
CA ARG A 91 -4.95 -22.11 0.03
C ARG A 91 -4.25 -22.28 -1.30
N SER A 92 -5.00 -22.59 -2.36
CA SER A 92 -4.43 -22.72 -3.71
C SER A 92 -3.77 -21.43 -4.21
N LEU A 93 -4.36 -20.26 -3.92
CA LEU A 93 -3.80 -18.96 -4.29
C LEU A 93 -2.51 -18.65 -3.51
N LEU A 94 -2.48 -18.93 -2.21
CA LEU A 94 -1.27 -18.78 -1.39
C LEU A 94 -0.14 -19.71 -1.87
N ASP A 95 -0.44 -20.97 -2.19
CA ASP A 95 0.56 -21.90 -2.74
C ASP A 95 1.12 -21.42 -4.08
N GLN A 96 0.29 -20.79 -4.92
CA GLN A 96 0.75 -20.17 -6.17
C GLN A 96 1.65 -18.94 -5.89
N GLY A 97 1.25 -18.07 -4.93
CA GLY A 97 2.06 -16.95 -4.49
C GLY A 97 3.44 -17.37 -3.99
N TRP A 98 3.50 -18.39 -3.13
CA TRP A 98 4.77 -18.94 -2.66
C TRP A 98 5.64 -19.52 -3.77
N LYS A 99 5.06 -20.19 -4.77
CA LYS A 99 5.79 -20.68 -5.94
C LYS A 99 6.34 -19.55 -6.77
N ALA A 100 5.54 -18.51 -7.01
CA ALA A 100 5.96 -17.34 -7.78
C ALA A 100 7.13 -16.62 -7.09
N VAL A 101 7.02 -16.33 -5.80
CA VAL A 101 8.06 -15.61 -5.04
C VAL A 101 9.38 -16.39 -5.00
N LYS A 102 9.34 -17.72 -4.83
CA LYS A 102 10.54 -18.58 -4.86
C LYS A 102 11.29 -18.56 -6.19
N SER A 103 10.62 -18.23 -7.28
CA SER A 103 11.22 -18.18 -8.62
C SER A 103 11.83 -16.83 -9.00
N LEU A 104 11.57 -15.79 -8.17
CA LEU A 104 12.03 -14.43 -8.44
C LEU A 104 13.47 -14.22 -7.96
N LYS A 105 14.23 -13.45 -8.72
CA LYS A 105 15.51 -12.90 -8.27
C LYS A 105 15.23 -11.75 -7.31
N SER A 106 15.90 -11.73 -6.17
CA SER A 106 15.67 -10.77 -5.08
C SER A 106 16.41 -9.44 -5.24
N ASP A 107 17.01 -9.15 -6.39
CA ASP A 107 17.80 -7.93 -6.56
C ASP A 107 16.88 -6.72 -6.77
N ILE A 108 16.71 -5.95 -5.72
CA ILE A 108 16.01 -4.66 -5.77
C ILE A 108 17.05 -3.59 -6.16
N PRO A 109 16.90 -2.95 -7.34
CA PRO A 109 17.93 -2.06 -7.88
C PRO A 109 18.02 -0.74 -7.11
N TYR A 110 16.96 -0.34 -6.41
CA TYR A 110 16.90 0.90 -5.65
C TYR A 110 15.99 0.75 -4.43
N HIS A 111 16.39 1.36 -3.31
CA HIS A 111 15.60 1.42 -2.08
C HIS A 111 15.31 2.86 -1.71
N CYS A 112 14.10 3.13 -1.30
CA CYS A 112 13.62 4.44 -0.83
C CYS A 112 12.69 4.30 0.37
N CYS A 113 12.24 5.42 0.93
CA CYS A 113 11.13 5.42 1.87
C CYS A 113 9.85 5.10 1.11
N ILE A 114 9.17 4.02 1.49
CA ILE A 114 7.86 3.61 0.96
C ILE A 114 6.81 3.68 2.05
N ASN A 115 5.54 3.94 1.67
CA ASN A 115 4.42 4.10 2.60
C ASN A 115 3.81 2.75 3.01
N THR A 116 3.70 1.80 2.07
CA THR A 116 3.14 0.44 2.23
C THR A 116 1.62 0.31 2.36
N GLU A 117 0.87 1.39 2.59
CA GLU A 117 -0.58 1.36 2.79
C GLU A 117 -1.31 2.38 1.89
N LEU A 118 -0.81 2.59 0.67
CA LEU A 118 -1.36 3.55 -0.29
C LEU A 118 -2.79 3.22 -0.71
N ASN A 119 -3.66 4.21 -0.63
CA ASN A 119 -5.02 4.16 -1.19
C ASN A 119 -5.48 5.58 -1.53
N SER A 120 -6.63 5.73 -2.19
CA SER A 120 -7.12 7.04 -2.63
C SER A 120 -7.29 8.07 -1.50
N THR A 121 -7.64 7.63 -0.29
CA THR A 121 -7.86 8.54 0.85
C THR A 121 -6.57 9.02 1.51
N ASN A 122 -5.44 8.37 1.20
CA ASN A 122 -4.11 8.78 1.68
C ASN A 122 -3.47 9.83 0.77
N PHE A 123 -4.08 10.12 -0.39
CA PHE A 123 -3.69 11.25 -1.22
C PHE A 123 -4.66 12.42 -1.02
N LEU A 124 -4.11 13.60 -0.80
CA LEU A 124 -4.83 14.87 -0.85
C LEU A 124 -4.50 15.56 -2.16
N VAL A 125 -5.50 15.75 -3.00
CA VAL A 125 -5.36 16.48 -4.27
C VAL A 125 -5.88 17.88 -4.09
N ASN A 126 -5.07 18.86 -4.49
CA ASN A 126 -5.40 20.27 -4.42
C ASN A 126 -5.31 20.88 -5.83
N ASP A 127 -6.36 21.59 -6.24
CA ASP A 127 -6.36 22.34 -7.47
C ASP A 127 -5.51 23.61 -7.27
N ARG A 128 -4.49 23.81 -8.10
CA ARG A 128 -3.73 25.06 -8.15
C ARG A 128 -4.44 26.11 -9.01
N ASP A 129 -4.10 27.38 -8.79
CA ASP A 129 -4.67 28.50 -9.55
C ASP A 129 -4.39 28.44 -11.08
N ASP A 130 -3.39 27.64 -11.49
CA ASP A 130 -2.99 27.41 -12.88
C ASP A 130 -3.63 26.16 -13.53
N ASN A 131 -4.64 25.56 -12.91
CA ASN A 131 -5.27 24.29 -13.27
C ASN A 131 -4.35 23.06 -13.21
N GLU A 132 -3.18 23.18 -12.60
CA GLU A 132 -2.38 22.01 -12.25
C GLU A 132 -2.88 21.40 -10.93
N LYS A 133 -2.91 20.07 -10.88
CA LYS A 133 -3.28 19.33 -9.68
C LYS A 133 -2.02 18.93 -8.93
N GLU A 134 -1.95 19.28 -7.67
CA GLU A 134 -0.88 18.87 -6.78
C GLU A 134 -1.39 17.82 -5.81
N ALA A 135 -0.73 16.68 -5.79
CA ALA A 135 -1.06 15.59 -4.88
C ALA A 135 -0.05 15.53 -3.72
N TYR A 136 -0.56 15.32 -2.52
CA TYR A 136 0.22 15.12 -1.30
C TYR A 136 -0.11 13.76 -0.71
N LEU A 137 0.89 13.04 -0.23
CA LEU A 137 0.69 11.79 0.49
C LEU A 137 0.69 12.02 1.99
N VAL A 138 -0.33 11.49 2.66
CA VAL A 138 -0.52 11.53 4.12
C VAL A 138 -0.59 10.11 4.66
N ASP A 139 -0.71 9.95 5.99
CA ASP A 139 -0.82 8.66 6.67
C ASP A 139 0.44 7.79 6.54
N TRP A 140 1.46 8.17 7.31
CA TRP A 140 2.78 7.55 7.34
C TRP A 140 2.99 6.70 8.60
N GLU A 141 2.08 5.79 8.91
CA GLU A 141 2.17 5.03 10.17
C GLU A 141 3.12 3.82 10.11
N LYS A 142 3.37 3.25 8.93
CA LYS A 142 4.21 2.05 8.77
C LYS A 142 5.22 2.15 7.61
N PRO A 143 6.01 3.22 7.52
CA PRO A 143 6.96 3.36 6.42
C PRO A 143 8.09 2.34 6.52
N LEU A 144 8.55 1.87 5.35
CA LEU A 144 9.70 0.97 5.22
C LEU A 144 10.78 1.62 4.35
N TYR A 145 11.98 1.05 4.41
CA TYR A 145 13.03 1.30 3.43
C TYR A 145 13.03 0.15 2.44
N GLY A 146 12.40 0.33 1.29
CA GLY A 146 12.07 -0.77 0.38
C GLY A 146 12.05 -0.39 -1.09
N ASP A 147 11.54 -1.32 -1.91
CA ASP A 147 11.38 -1.17 -3.35
C ASP A 147 10.18 -0.26 -3.66
N PRO A 148 10.34 0.83 -4.43
CA PRO A 148 9.21 1.65 -4.87
C PRO A 148 8.11 0.86 -5.59
N ALA A 149 8.43 -0.26 -6.24
CA ALA A 149 7.45 -1.14 -6.86
C ALA A 149 6.42 -1.70 -5.87
N GLN A 150 6.76 -1.80 -4.58
CA GLN A 150 5.82 -2.24 -3.54
C GLN A 150 4.68 -1.23 -3.37
N ASP A 151 5.00 0.05 -3.29
CA ASP A 151 3.99 1.12 -3.21
C ASP A 151 3.13 1.17 -4.47
N LEU A 152 3.75 1.11 -5.66
CA LEU A 152 3.01 1.10 -6.92
C LEU A 152 2.08 -0.11 -7.02
N GLY A 153 2.57 -1.31 -6.67
CA GLY A 153 1.77 -2.53 -6.68
C GLY A 153 0.63 -2.50 -5.67
N HIS A 154 0.84 -1.91 -4.50
CA HIS A 154 -0.20 -1.74 -3.49
C HIS A 154 -1.28 -0.76 -3.99
N PHE A 155 -0.88 0.39 -4.51
CA PHE A 155 -1.80 1.44 -4.96
C PHE A 155 -2.69 1.01 -6.14
N LEU A 156 -2.15 0.21 -7.07
CA LEU A 156 -2.84 -0.26 -8.26
C LEU A 156 -3.63 -1.55 -8.04
N ALA A 157 -3.46 -2.23 -6.91
CA ALA A 157 -4.11 -3.51 -6.66
C ALA A 157 -5.64 -3.38 -6.63
N PRO A 158 -6.40 -4.26 -7.32
CA PRO A 158 -7.86 -4.25 -7.30
C PRO A 158 -8.46 -4.30 -5.89
N THR A 159 -7.81 -5.01 -4.95
CA THR A 159 -8.22 -5.06 -3.55
C THR A 159 -8.06 -3.73 -2.83
N THR A 160 -7.19 -2.85 -3.32
CA THR A 160 -6.99 -1.50 -2.78
C THR A 160 -7.93 -0.50 -3.43
N THR A 161 -8.00 -0.49 -4.77
CA THR A 161 -8.81 0.48 -5.50
C THR A 161 -10.30 0.27 -5.23
N PHE A 162 -10.75 -1.00 -5.21
CA PHE A 162 -12.15 -1.35 -4.98
C PHE A 162 -12.61 -1.15 -3.54
N TRP A 163 -11.70 -1.23 -2.56
CA TRP A 163 -12.06 -1.07 -1.14
C TRP A 163 -12.67 0.30 -0.82
N LYS A 164 -12.04 1.36 -1.32
CA LYS A 164 -12.44 2.75 -1.00
C LYS A 164 -13.29 3.38 -2.09
N THR A 165 -13.33 2.77 -3.27
CA THR A 165 -14.05 3.25 -4.45
C THR A 165 -14.59 2.04 -5.23
N ASP A 166 -15.50 2.25 -6.18
CA ASP A 166 -15.99 1.20 -7.07
C ASP A 166 -15.14 1.11 -8.37
N VAL A 167 -13.83 1.34 -8.25
CA VAL A 167 -12.92 1.38 -9.39
C VAL A 167 -12.05 0.12 -9.41
N ILE A 168 -11.98 -0.52 -10.56
CA ILE A 168 -10.98 -1.54 -10.89
C ILE A 168 -10.28 -1.02 -12.14
N LEU A 169 -8.98 -0.74 -12.01
CA LEU A 169 -8.15 -0.27 -13.12
C LEU A 169 -7.90 -1.40 -14.12
N ASP A 170 -7.96 -1.09 -15.40
CA ASP A 170 -7.53 -2.01 -16.45
C ASP A 170 -6.00 -1.99 -16.64
N GLU A 171 -5.48 -2.92 -17.45
CA GLU A 171 -4.03 -3.02 -17.66
C GLU A 171 -3.45 -1.78 -18.35
N MET A 172 -4.21 -1.11 -19.20
CA MET A 172 -3.75 0.09 -19.90
C MET A 172 -3.64 1.27 -18.93
N GLU A 173 -4.60 1.43 -18.04
CA GLU A 173 -4.58 2.46 -16.98
C GLU A 173 -3.42 2.25 -16.02
N MET A 174 -3.19 1.00 -15.59
CA MET A 174 -2.08 0.65 -14.72
C MET A 174 -0.72 0.88 -15.39
N ARG A 175 -0.58 0.51 -16.68
CA ARG A 175 0.65 0.79 -17.44
C ARG A 175 0.89 2.27 -17.62
N ALA A 176 -0.13 3.03 -17.99
CA ALA A 176 -0.03 4.48 -18.15
C ALA A 176 0.41 5.16 -16.84
N PHE A 177 -0.06 4.68 -15.70
CA PHE A 177 0.38 5.16 -14.39
C PHE A 177 1.88 4.88 -14.14
N VAL A 178 2.33 3.63 -14.39
CA VAL A 178 3.75 3.27 -14.19
C VAL A 178 4.66 4.00 -15.18
N GLU A 179 4.23 4.16 -16.44
CA GLU A 179 4.96 4.96 -17.44
C GLU A 179 5.07 6.43 -17.01
N LYS A 180 3.98 7.02 -16.53
CA LYS A 180 3.99 8.38 -15.99
C LYS A 180 4.93 8.50 -14.77
N TYR A 181 4.89 7.54 -13.87
CA TYR A 181 5.82 7.49 -12.74
C TYR A 181 7.29 7.45 -13.20
N ILE A 182 7.63 6.61 -14.18
CA ILE A 182 8.98 6.52 -14.75
C ILE A 182 9.40 7.86 -15.38
N GLU A 183 8.50 8.50 -16.11
CA GLU A 183 8.71 9.83 -16.68
C GLU A 183 9.02 10.86 -15.58
N GLU A 184 8.21 10.88 -14.51
CA GLU A 184 8.39 11.79 -13.37
C GLU A 184 9.67 11.49 -12.56
N VAL A 185 10.08 10.23 -12.45
CA VAL A 185 11.38 9.87 -11.85
C VAL A 185 12.54 10.52 -12.61
N ASN A 186 12.43 10.67 -13.93
CA ASN A 186 13.36 11.42 -14.78
C ASN A 186 14.86 11.09 -14.51
N GLY A 187 15.18 9.80 -14.38
CA GLY A 187 16.55 9.32 -14.18
C GLY A 187 17.14 9.55 -12.79
N ARG A 188 16.36 9.99 -11.81
CA ARG A 188 16.82 10.21 -10.43
C ARG A 188 17.28 8.91 -9.74
N PHE A 189 16.75 7.77 -10.17
CA PHE A 189 17.15 6.43 -9.71
C PHE A 189 16.80 5.36 -10.75
N PRO A 190 17.37 4.12 -10.66
CA PRO A 190 17.10 3.02 -11.59
C PRO A 190 15.64 2.55 -11.53
N VAL A 191 15.01 2.38 -12.68
CA VAL A 191 13.64 1.90 -12.86
C VAL A 191 13.53 0.62 -13.67
N ASP A 192 14.66 -0.13 -13.77
CA ASP A 192 14.73 -1.38 -14.50
C ASP A 192 13.68 -2.37 -13.99
N ASP A 193 13.00 -3.05 -14.92
CA ASP A 193 11.98 -4.06 -14.63
C ASP A 193 10.88 -3.60 -13.65
N LEU A 194 10.63 -2.27 -13.58
CA LEU A 194 9.69 -1.70 -12.60
C LEU A 194 8.27 -2.23 -12.79
N TRP A 195 7.80 -2.37 -14.03
CA TRP A 195 6.46 -2.91 -14.32
C TRP A 195 6.32 -4.36 -13.83
N GLU A 196 7.30 -5.21 -14.10
CA GLU A 196 7.30 -6.62 -13.69
C GLU A 196 7.31 -6.75 -12.16
N ARG A 197 8.11 -5.92 -11.48
CA ARG A 197 8.14 -5.88 -10.01
C ARG A 197 6.81 -5.37 -9.46
N THR A 198 6.26 -4.29 -10.03
CA THR A 198 4.94 -3.74 -9.64
C THR A 198 3.85 -4.80 -9.75
N ASN A 199 3.78 -5.54 -10.86
CA ASN A 199 2.83 -6.64 -11.04
C ASN A 199 2.99 -7.74 -9.98
N THR A 200 4.23 -8.04 -9.62
CA THR A 200 4.50 -9.04 -8.58
C THR A 200 3.99 -8.57 -7.23
N TYR A 201 4.31 -7.34 -6.83
CA TYR A 201 3.80 -6.77 -5.59
C TYR A 201 2.27 -6.63 -5.60
N MET A 202 1.67 -6.22 -6.72
CA MET A 202 0.21 -6.14 -6.87
C MET A 202 -0.45 -7.51 -6.63
N THR A 203 0.12 -8.58 -7.18
CA THR A 203 -0.38 -9.95 -6.98
C THR A 203 -0.33 -10.34 -5.50
N VAL A 204 0.77 -10.07 -4.81
CA VAL A 204 0.94 -10.39 -3.39
C VAL A 204 0.05 -9.50 -2.51
N THR A 205 -0.14 -8.23 -2.89
CA THR A 205 -1.10 -7.32 -2.23
C THR A 205 -2.54 -7.84 -2.35
N CYS A 206 -2.93 -8.35 -3.51
CA CYS A 206 -4.25 -8.99 -3.66
C CYS A 206 -4.42 -10.19 -2.71
N LEU A 207 -3.39 -11.02 -2.54
CA LEU A 207 -3.41 -12.11 -1.56
C LEU A 207 -3.55 -11.58 -0.13
N ARG A 208 -2.82 -10.51 0.22
CA ARG A 208 -2.92 -9.85 1.52
C ARG A 208 -4.35 -9.35 1.76
N GLY A 209 -4.96 -8.68 0.79
CA GLY A 209 -6.35 -8.21 0.89
C GLY A 209 -7.35 -9.36 1.09
N ILE A 210 -7.23 -10.44 0.32
CA ILE A 210 -8.09 -11.62 0.44
C ILE A 210 -7.96 -12.27 1.83
N THR A 211 -6.73 -12.45 2.32
CA THR A 211 -6.49 -13.09 3.61
C THR A 211 -6.92 -12.21 4.78
N TRP A 212 -6.74 -10.89 4.65
CA TRP A 212 -7.28 -9.93 5.61
C TRP A 212 -8.82 -9.98 5.66
N CYS A 213 -9.49 -9.94 4.51
CA CYS A 213 -10.96 -10.07 4.47
C CYS A 213 -11.45 -11.38 5.07
N ALA A 214 -10.76 -12.49 4.83
CA ALA A 214 -11.10 -13.78 5.40
C ALA A 214 -10.96 -13.79 6.94
N MET A 215 -9.88 -13.21 7.47
CA MET A 215 -9.68 -13.02 8.91
C MET A 215 -10.78 -12.12 9.50
N ALA A 216 -10.97 -10.95 8.92
CA ALA A 216 -11.94 -9.97 9.37
C ALA A 216 -13.37 -10.54 9.38
N TRP A 217 -13.76 -11.32 8.38
CA TRP A 217 -15.04 -12.00 8.34
C TRP A 217 -15.32 -12.81 9.61
N VAL A 218 -14.34 -13.58 10.08
CA VAL A 218 -14.49 -14.38 11.31
C VAL A 218 -14.51 -13.49 12.55
N GLU A 219 -13.61 -12.52 12.62
CA GLU A 219 -13.51 -11.64 13.78
C GLU A 219 -14.76 -10.77 13.95
N TYR A 220 -15.34 -10.27 12.87
CA TYR A 220 -16.55 -9.46 12.93
C TYR A 220 -17.82 -10.26 13.30
N GLN A 221 -17.80 -11.59 13.23
CA GLN A 221 -18.89 -12.45 13.73
C GLN A 221 -18.79 -12.73 15.23
N GLN A 222 -17.71 -12.33 15.91
CA GLN A 222 -17.54 -12.57 17.34
C GLN A 222 -18.52 -11.73 18.16
N PRO A 223 -19.18 -12.29 19.21
CA PRO A 223 -20.09 -11.54 20.09
C PRO A 223 -19.38 -10.37 20.76
N GLY A 224 -20.02 -9.20 20.76
CA GLY A 224 -19.52 -8.00 21.46
C GLY A 224 -18.55 -7.13 20.66
N ARG A 225 -18.29 -7.46 19.41
CA ARG A 225 -17.53 -6.57 18.52
C ARG A 225 -18.48 -5.54 17.90
N GLU A 226 -18.31 -4.28 18.24
CA GLU A 226 -19.03 -3.18 17.60
C GLU A 226 -18.38 -2.84 16.25
N LEU A 227 -19.21 -2.65 15.24
CA LEU A 227 -18.80 -2.11 13.94
C LEU A 227 -18.59 -0.61 14.10
N VAL A 228 -17.33 -0.20 14.20
CA VAL A 228 -16.98 1.22 14.37
C VAL A 228 -17.05 1.96 13.04
N ASN A 229 -17.02 1.25 11.91
CA ASN A 229 -17.02 1.86 10.58
C ASN A 229 -17.91 1.07 9.62
N GLU A 230 -19.07 1.65 9.28
CA GLU A 230 -20.05 1.06 8.36
C GLU A 230 -19.50 0.87 6.93
N SER A 231 -18.48 1.64 6.53
CA SER A 231 -17.84 1.51 5.22
C SER A 231 -16.95 0.27 5.07
N THR A 232 -16.80 -0.53 6.11
CA THR A 232 -15.98 -1.76 6.08
C THR A 232 -16.79 -3.01 5.69
N TRP A 233 -18.11 -2.87 5.48
CA TRP A 233 -19.03 -3.95 5.08
C TRP A 233 -19.47 -3.86 3.65
#